data_73d333f3b0e7f8f87179089be55b0f2c
#
_entry.id   73d333f3b0e7f8f87179089be55b0f2c
#
_cell.length_a   1.000
_cell.length_b   1.000
_cell.length_c   1.000
_cell.angle_alpha   90.00
_cell.angle_beta   90.00
_cell.angle_gamma   90.00
#
_symmetry.space_group_name_H-M   'P 1'
#
loop_
_entity.id
_entity.type
_entity.pdbx_description
1 polymer ?
#
loop_
_entity_poly.entity_id
_entity_poly.type
_entity_poly.pdbx_seq_one_letter_code
_entity_poly.pdbx_strand_id
1 'polypeptide(L)'
;MIGQEKIKKILEGYDKSNITIGTLGGHSALDICRGAKINGFRTVAVCQKGREKTYEKYYKARDGKGIIDEIILVDNFKDIVKKDVQEKLRSLNTIFIHNRYFWVYCKFNEIENKFLVPIFGTRDMVKLEERDVPKNQYYILQKAGIRIPKIFKSPKQINKLAIVKVAEAKREYERAFFFADSYENYKRKSEELLKKKIITKEALNKAVIEEYVIGAQINFNYFYSALNDELELMGTDTRRQTNLDGILRLPATEQLEVLKYLKPKLIETGHIAV
;
A
#
# COMPACT_ATOMS: atom_id res chain seq x y z
N MET A 1 -0.20 7.47 21.60
CA MET A 1 0.63 7.76 20.41
C MET A 1 1.92 8.44 20.83
N ILE A 2 3.03 8.12 20.18
CA ILE A 2 4.32 8.80 20.41
C ILE A 2 4.18 10.27 20.02
N GLY A 3 4.43 11.18 21.00
CA GLY A 3 4.35 12.63 20.77
C GLY A 3 5.50 13.14 19.92
N GLN A 4 5.28 14.25 19.20
CA GLN A 4 6.29 14.88 18.34
C GLN A 4 7.56 15.28 19.10
N GLU A 5 7.43 15.79 20.33
CA GLU A 5 8.57 16.17 21.16
C GLU A 5 9.56 15.04 21.44
N LYS A 6 9.04 13.81 21.59
CA LYS A 6 9.89 12.63 21.77
C LYS A 6 10.70 12.30 20.51
N ILE A 7 10.12 12.49 19.35
CA ILE A 7 10.81 12.30 18.05
C ILE A 7 11.80 13.44 17.78
N LYS A 8 11.46 14.67 18.12
CA LYS A 8 12.39 15.82 18.02
C LYS A 8 13.66 15.56 18.84
N LYS A 9 13.53 15.14 20.11
CA LYS A 9 14.69 14.79 20.95
C LYS A 9 15.57 13.69 20.33
N ILE A 10 14.98 12.73 19.63
CA ILE A 10 15.76 11.71 18.91
C ILE A 10 16.51 12.35 17.75
N LEU A 11 15.86 13.21 16.98
CA LEU A 11 16.45 13.91 15.84
C LEU A 11 17.55 14.90 16.23
N GLU A 12 17.47 15.51 17.42
CA GLU A 12 18.54 16.35 17.98
C GLU A 12 19.85 15.61 18.16
N GLY A 13 19.77 14.31 18.45
CA GLY A 13 20.94 13.42 18.57
C GLY A 13 21.49 12.88 17.24
N TYR A 14 20.86 13.22 16.11
CA TYR A 14 21.31 12.74 14.79
C TYR A 14 22.36 13.69 14.19
N ASP A 15 23.39 13.10 13.58
CA ASP A 15 24.27 13.80 12.66
C ASP A 15 23.51 14.09 11.36
N LYS A 16 23.10 15.33 11.16
CA LYS A 16 22.32 15.78 10.03
C LYS A 16 23.08 15.75 8.69
N SER A 17 24.43 15.72 8.76
CA SER A 17 25.27 15.56 7.56
C SER A 17 25.36 14.11 7.08
N ASN A 18 24.91 13.15 7.91
CA ASN A 18 25.02 11.73 7.64
C ASN A 18 23.71 10.98 7.90
N ILE A 19 22.64 11.50 7.31
CA ILE A 19 21.31 10.88 7.40
C ILE A 19 21.25 9.61 6.56
N THR A 20 20.63 8.59 7.11
CA THR A 20 20.33 7.33 6.42
C THR A 20 18.83 7.21 6.19
N ILE A 21 18.43 6.89 4.98
CA ILE A 21 17.05 6.57 4.65
C ILE A 21 16.83 5.07 4.85
N GLY A 22 15.88 4.73 5.73
CA GLY A 22 15.54 3.35 6.07
C GLY A 22 14.18 2.93 5.57
N THR A 23 14.05 1.65 5.18
CA THR A 23 12.75 1.07 4.78
C THR A 23 12.72 -0.44 5.03
N LEU A 24 11.52 -1.06 5.04
CA LEU A 24 11.42 -2.52 5.01
C LEU A 24 11.78 -3.06 3.63
N GLY A 25 12.56 -4.15 3.59
CA GLY A 25 12.98 -4.83 2.36
C GLY A 25 11.82 -5.55 1.68
N GLY A 26 11.01 -4.82 0.93
CA GLY A 26 9.87 -5.33 0.17
C GLY A 26 9.16 -4.23 -0.59
N HIS A 27 8.16 -4.58 -1.38
CA HIS A 27 7.37 -3.66 -2.21
C HIS A 27 8.26 -2.59 -2.89
N SER A 28 8.12 -1.30 -2.54
CA SER A 28 8.84 -0.17 -3.15
C SER A 28 10.22 0.12 -2.53
N ALA A 29 10.83 -0.84 -1.83
CA ALA A 29 12.11 -0.61 -1.12
C ALA A 29 13.25 -0.17 -2.06
N LEU A 30 13.34 -0.75 -3.24
CA LEU A 30 14.38 -0.40 -4.22
C LEU A 30 14.19 1.02 -4.76
N ASP A 31 12.94 1.44 -4.99
CA ASP A 31 12.63 2.80 -5.45
C ASP A 31 13.00 3.83 -4.38
N ILE A 32 12.63 3.56 -3.11
CA ILE A 32 12.99 4.41 -1.97
C ILE A 32 14.50 4.54 -1.84
N CYS A 33 15.22 3.41 -1.86
CA CYS A 33 16.68 3.43 -1.72
C CYS A 33 17.37 4.09 -2.92
N ARG A 34 16.86 3.89 -4.14
CA ARG A 34 17.39 4.57 -5.33
C ARG A 34 17.21 6.08 -5.23
N GLY A 35 15.99 6.53 -4.87
CA GLY A 35 15.71 7.94 -4.65
C GLY A 35 16.62 8.57 -3.59
N ALA A 36 16.84 7.87 -2.48
CA ALA A 36 17.76 8.30 -1.43
C ALA A 36 19.20 8.43 -1.95
N LYS A 37 19.70 7.43 -2.68
CA LYS A 37 21.09 7.45 -3.23
C LYS A 37 21.30 8.57 -4.24
N ILE A 38 20.35 8.83 -5.12
CA ILE A 38 20.43 9.93 -6.11
C ILE A 38 20.55 11.28 -5.38
N ASN A 39 19.92 11.41 -4.20
CA ASN A 39 19.98 12.62 -3.38
C ASN A 39 21.12 12.60 -2.34
N GLY A 40 22.09 11.70 -2.44
CA GLY A 40 23.30 11.66 -1.60
C GLY A 40 23.11 11.04 -0.21
N PHE A 41 21.96 10.46 0.08
CA PHE A 41 21.73 9.81 1.38
C PHE A 41 22.29 8.39 1.43
N ARG A 42 22.66 7.98 2.63
CA ARG A 42 22.89 6.56 2.94
C ARG A 42 21.55 5.83 3.01
N THR A 43 21.59 4.50 2.87
CA THR A 43 20.39 3.67 2.86
C THR A 43 20.51 2.44 3.73
N VAL A 44 19.41 2.05 4.37
CA VAL A 44 19.30 0.80 5.14
C VAL A 44 18.01 0.07 4.82
N ALA A 45 18.10 -1.20 4.46
CA ALA A 45 16.96 -2.08 4.28
C ALA A 45 16.83 -3.05 5.45
N VAL A 46 15.66 -3.07 6.12
CA VAL A 46 15.35 -4.09 7.14
C VAL A 46 14.68 -5.25 6.44
N CYS A 47 15.38 -6.38 6.35
CA CYS A 47 14.96 -7.56 5.59
C CYS A 47 14.59 -8.72 6.52
N GLN A 48 13.51 -9.40 6.20
CA GLN A 48 13.22 -10.68 6.84
C GLN A 48 14.19 -11.75 6.32
N LYS A 49 14.73 -12.57 7.20
CA LYS A 49 15.60 -13.71 6.85
C LYS A 49 14.94 -14.57 5.78
N GLY A 50 15.72 -14.92 4.76
CA GLY A 50 15.28 -15.64 3.56
C GLY A 50 14.72 -14.77 2.44
N ARG A 51 14.47 -13.47 2.70
CA ARG A 51 14.02 -12.48 1.70
C ARG A 51 15.07 -11.40 1.39
N GLU A 52 16.24 -11.47 2.03
CA GLU A 52 17.33 -10.52 1.84
C GLU A 52 18.11 -10.67 0.54
N LYS A 53 18.04 -11.83 -0.13
CA LYS A 53 18.90 -12.16 -1.28
C LYS A 53 18.90 -11.10 -2.39
N THR A 54 17.75 -10.54 -2.72
CA THR A 54 17.62 -9.48 -3.74
C THR A 54 18.48 -8.27 -3.34
N TYR A 55 18.35 -7.83 -2.11
CA TYR A 55 19.01 -6.63 -1.58
C TYR A 55 20.52 -6.87 -1.40
N GLU A 56 20.88 -7.99 -0.80
CA GLU A 56 22.25 -8.33 -0.46
C GLU A 56 23.09 -8.71 -1.70
N LYS A 57 22.54 -9.53 -2.57
CA LYS A 57 23.28 -10.07 -3.71
C LYS A 57 23.37 -9.09 -4.88
N TYR A 58 22.28 -8.39 -5.17
CA TYR A 58 22.18 -7.61 -6.42
C TYR A 58 22.21 -6.11 -6.22
N TYR A 59 21.81 -5.61 -5.05
CA TYR A 59 21.64 -4.16 -4.81
C TYR A 59 22.48 -3.61 -3.66
N LYS A 60 23.25 -4.45 -2.95
CA LYS A 60 24.20 -4.01 -1.91
C LYS A 60 25.25 -3.10 -2.52
N ALA A 61 25.52 -1.97 -1.90
CA ALA A 61 26.52 -1.02 -2.34
C ALA A 61 27.92 -1.64 -2.22
N ARG A 62 28.64 -1.72 -3.35
CA ARG A 62 30.00 -2.24 -3.49
C ARG A 62 30.67 -1.54 -4.66
N ASP A 63 31.90 -1.09 -4.47
CA ASP A 63 32.71 -0.49 -5.54
C ASP A 63 32.00 0.64 -6.31
N GLY A 64 31.28 1.51 -5.59
CA GLY A 64 30.53 2.62 -6.19
C GLY A 64 29.24 2.24 -6.91
N LYS A 65 28.85 0.95 -6.89
CA LYS A 65 27.60 0.44 -7.46
C LYS A 65 26.66 -0.05 -6.37
N GLY A 66 25.38 -0.16 -6.70
CA GLY A 66 24.32 -0.57 -5.75
C GLY A 66 23.69 0.60 -5.03
N ILE A 67 22.59 0.30 -4.35
CA ILE A 67 21.73 1.32 -3.72
C ILE A 67 21.40 1.01 -2.25
N ILE A 68 21.92 -0.07 -1.68
CA ILE A 68 21.69 -0.47 -0.29
C ILE A 68 23.05 -0.45 0.45
N ASP A 69 23.25 0.49 1.35
CA ASP A 69 24.49 0.57 2.13
C ASP A 69 24.49 -0.40 3.31
N GLU A 70 23.34 -0.57 3.98
CA GLU A 70 23.22 -1.45 5.13
C GLU A 70 22.00 -2.37 5.02
N ILE A 71 22.13 -3.58 5.56
CA ILE A 71 21.02 -4.53 5.70
C ILE A 71 20.92 -4.94 7.16
N ILE A 72 19.72 -4.80 7.72
CA ILE A 72 19.40 -5.31 9.06
C ILE A 72 18.51 -6.54 8.86
N LEU A 73 18.96 -7.70 9.35
CA LEU A 73 18.18 -8.93 9.28
C LEU A 73 17.29 -9.08 10.50
N VAL A 74 16.03 -9.41 10.28
CA VAL A 74 15.04 -9.73 11.30
C VAL A 74 14.41 -11.09 11.02
N ASP A 75 13.91 -11.79 12.03
CA ASP A 75 13.23 -13.07 11.82
C ASP A 75 11.88 -12.87 11.13
N ASN A 76 11.17 -11.81 11.51
CA ASN A 76 9.91 -11.39 10.89
C ASN A 76 9.91 -9.87 10.69
N PHE A 77 9.24 -9.34 9.67
CA PHE A 77 9.14 -7.89 9.45
C PHE A 77 8.56 -7.13 10.65
N LYS A 78 7.62 -7.73 11.40
CA LYS A 78 7.08 -7.13 12.62
C LYS A 78 8.14 -6.88 13.71
N ASP A 79 9.28 -7.54 13.63
CA ASP A 79 10.36 -7.39 14.62
C ASP A 79 11.09 -6.04 14.50
N ILE A 80 10.80 -5.25 13.48
CA ILE A 80 11.29 -3.87 13.35
C ILE A 80 10.92 -3.01 14.58
N VAL A 81 9.85 -3.35 15.31
CA VAL A 81 9.45 -2.65 16.54
C VAL A 81 10.21 -3.08 17.78
N LYS A 82 11.09 -4.10 17.70
CA LYS A 82 11.97 -4.51 18.79
C LYS A 82 12.97 -3.41 19.10
N LYS A 83 13.35 -3.32 20.37
CA LYS A 83 14.22 -2.25 20.87
C LYS A 83 15.59 -2.23 20.20
N ASP A 84 16.23 -3.38 20.10
CA ASP A 84 17.54 -3.58 19.48
C ASP A 84 17.57 -3.16 18.00
N VAL A 85 16.55 -3.53 17.23
CA VAL A 85 16.41 -3.13 15.81
C VAL A 85 16.25 -1.62 15.69
N GLN A 86 15.41 -1.01 16.52
CA GLN A 86 15.22 0.42 16.53
C GLN A 86 16.47 1.19 16.98
N GLU A 87 17.21 0.67 17.96
CA GLU A 87 18.49 1.24 18.41
C GLU A 87 19.52 1.22 17.29
N LYS A 88 19.60 0.11 16.56
CA LYS A 88 20.47 0.00 15.39
C LYS A 88 20.07 0.98 14.29
N LEU A 89 18.78 1.14 14.00
CA LEU A 89 18.30 2.14 13.04
C LEU A 89 18.67 3.55 13.49
N ARG A 90 18.45 3.90 14.77
CA ARG A 90 18.80 5.23 15.28
C ARG A 90 20.31 5.49 15.29
N SER A 91 21.14 4.50 15.58
CA SER A 91 22.61 4.65 15.53
C SER A 91 23.13 4.93 14.11
N LEU A 92 22.34 4.63 13.09
CA LEU A 92 22.59 4.96 11.70
C LEU A 92 22.00 6.32 11.29
N ASN A 93 21.50 7.13 12.20
CA ASN A 93 20.76 8.38 11.93
C ASN A 93 19.58 8.16 10.96
N THR A 94 18.79 7.11 11.16
CA THR A 94 17.78 6.69 10.18
C THR A 94 16.52 7.54 10.27
N ILE A 95 16.12 8.08 9.14
CA ILE A 95 14.75 8.52 8.87
C ILE A 95 14.06 7.41 8.08
N PHE A 96 12.96 6.90 8.61
CA PHE A 96 12.28 5.75 8.04
C PHE A 96 11.20 6.20 7.05
N ILE A 97 11.27 5.67 5.83
CA ILE A 97 10.21 5.82 4.83
C ILE A 97 9.46 4.50 4.77
N HIS A 98 8.20 4.53 5.15
CA HIS A 98 7.37 3.34 5.15
C HIS A 98 6.94 2.95 3.74
N ASN A 99 6.82 1.66 3.49
CA ASN A 99 6.19 1.09 2.32
C ASN A 99 5.04 0.17 2.78
N ARG A 100 4.34 -0.45 1.82
CA ARG A 100 3.18 -1.30 2.12
C ARG A 100 3.47 -2.40 3.16
N TYR A 101 4.69 -2.96 3.20
CA TYR A 101 5.04 -4.00 4.16
C TYR A 101 4.96 -3.54 5.61
N PHE A 102 5.16 -2.25 5.87
CA PHE A 102 5.15 -1.71 7.22
C PHE A 102 3.78 -1.87 7.90
N TRP A 103 2.67 -1.64 7.17
CA TRP A 103 1.34 -1.85 7.76
C TRP A 103 0.73 -3.21 7.47
N VAL A 104 1.28 -3.97 6.51
CA VAL A 104 0.85 -5.35 6.29
C VAL A 104 1.35 -6.29 7.37
N TYR A 105 2.59 -6.10 7.82
CA TYR A 105 3.24 -7.00 8.77
C TYR A 105 3.29 -6.46 10.21
N CYS A 106 3.19 -5.14 10.41
CA CYS A 106 3.22 -4.52 11.72
C CYS A 106 1.82 -4.06 12.14
N LYS A 107 1.53 -4.12 13.44
CA LYS A 107 0.27 -3.61 13.97
C LYS A 107 0.32 -2.08 14.07
N PHE A 108 -0.71 -1.38 13.61
CA PHE A 108 -0.81 0.09 13.70
C PHE A 108 -0.54 0.62 15.11
N ASN A 109 -1.12 -0.03 16.14
CA ASN A 109 -0.90 0.35 17.54
C ASN A 109 0.58 0.27 17.95
N GLU A 110 1.36 -0.66 17.43
CA GLU A 110 2.79 -0.77 17.72
C GLU A 110 3.58 0.30 16.97
N ILE A 111 3.23 0.59 15.72
CA ILE A 111 3.81 1.69 14.96
C ILE A 111 3.58 3.02 15.67
N GLU A 112 2.35 3.28 16.10
CA GLU A 112 1.94 4.53 16.73
C GLU A 112 2.53 4.75 18.13
N ASN A 113 2.74 3.66 18.90
CA ASN A 113 3.08 3.78 20.31
C ASN A 113 4.47 3.24 20.69
N LYS A 114 5.11 2.41 19.85
CA LYS A 114 6.37 1.74 20.18
C LYS A 114 7.51 2.02 19.20
N PHE A 115 7.23 2.41 17.96
CA PHE A 115 8.25 2.60 16.95
C PHE A 115 8.91 3.98 17.08
N LEU A 116 10.03 4.07 17.79
CA LEU A 116 10.76 5.29 18.12
C LEU A 116 11.82 5.71 17.09
N VAL A 117 11.71 5.25 15.86
CA VAL A 117 12.51 5.78 14.74
C VAL A 117 11.71 6.89 14.07
N PRO A 118 12.33 8.04 13.73
CA PRO A 118 11.67 9.09 12.98
C PRO A 118 11.12 8.56 11.66
N ILE A 119 9.86 8.86 11.35
CA ILE A 119 9.19 8.48 10.10
C ILE A 119 9.02 9.74 9.27
N PHE A 120 9.34 9.66 7.99
CA PHE A 120 8.97 10.68 7.02
C PHE A 120 7.46 10.64 6.78
N GLY A 121 6.77 11.76 6.98
CA GLY A 121 5.31 11.85 6.96
C GLY A 121 4.68 11.68 8.34
N THR A 122 3.36 11.53 8.38
CA THR A 122 2.58 11.41 9.61
C THR A 122 2.39 9.95 10.01
N ARG A 123 2.71 9.67 11.27
CA ARG A 123 2.70 8.31 11.83
C ARG A 123 1.33 7.64 11.84
N ASP A 124 0.27 8.40 12.04
CA ASP A 124 -1.13 7.94 12.11
C ASP A 124 -1.81 7.85 10.75
N MET A 125 -1.25 8.43 9.70
CA MET A 125 -1.83 8.38 8.36
C MET A 125 -1.69 7.02 7.69
N VAL A 126 -0.80 6.16 8.18
CA VAL A 126 -0.60 4.80 7.63
C VAL A 126 -1.90 3.98 7.61
N LYS A 127 -2.81 4.20 8.55
CA LYS A 127 -4.09 3.48 8.65
C LYS A 127 -5.25 4.09 7.87
N LEU A 128 -5.09 5.26 7.24
CA LEU A 128 -6.20 5.95 6.57
C LEU A 128 -6.74 5.22 5.34
N GLU A 129 -5.97 4.30 4.78
CA GLU A 129 -6.45 3.42 3.71
C GLU A 129 -7.41 2.33 4.20
N GLU A 130 -7.43 2.05 5.51
CA GLU A 130 -8.30 1.03 6.07
C GLU A 130 -9.77 1.52 6.09
N ARG A 131 -10.69 0.65 5.64
CA ARG A 131 -12.10 1.02 5.45
C ARG A 131 -12.89 1.09 6.75
N ASP A 132 -12.44 0.41 7.77
CA ASP A 132 -13.06 0.31 9.10
C ASP A 132 -12.59 1.43 10.06
N VAL A 133 -11.70 2.30 9.61
CA VAL A 133 -11.25 3.46 10.38
C VAL A 133 -12.24 4.62 10.21
N PRO A 134 -12.73 5.25 11.29
CA PRO A 134 -13.78 6.27 11.22
C PRO A 134 -13.44 7.50 10.36
N LYS A 135 -12.17 7.90 10.35
CA LYS A 135 -11.68 9.04 9.54
C LYS A 135 -10.79 8.56 8.41
N ASN A 136 -11.26 7.58 7.65
CA ASN A 136 -10.55 7.00 6.52
C ASN A 136 -10.45 7.97 5.32
N GLN A 137 -9.81 7.52 4.25
CA GLN A 137 -9.64 8.31 3.03
C GLN A 137 -10.97 8.85 2.45
N TYR A 138 -12.07 8.09 2.51
CA TYR A 138 -13.36 8.57 2.02
C TYR A 138 -13.91 9.74 2.83
N TYR A 139 -13.75 9.70 4.16
CA TYR A 139 -14.10 10.82 5.02
C TYR A 139 -13.30 12.09 4.66
N ILE A 140 -11.99 11.93 4.42
CA ILE A 140 -11.12 13.05 4.07
C ILE A 140 -11.48 13.61 2.68
N LEU A 141 -11.69 12.75 1.70
CA LEU A 141 -12.10 13.15 0.35
C LEU A 141 -13.45 13.90 0.35
N GLN A 142 -14.43 13.39 1.09
CA GLN A 142 -15.73 14.07 1.25
C GLN A 142 -15.59 15.43 1.91
N LYS A 143 -14.76 15.51 2.97
CA LYS A 143 -14.50 16.79 3.67
C LYS A 143 -13.81 17.81 2.75
N ALA A 144 -12.99 17.34 1.82
CA ALA A 144 -12.34 18.15 0.79
C ALA A 144 -13.26 18.49 -0.40
N GLY A 145 -14.54 18.07 -0.39
CA GLY A 145 -15.47 18.29 -1.49
C GLY A 145 -15.20 17.41 -2.72
N ILE A 146 -14.34 16.40 -2.60
CA ILE A 146 -14.00 15.50 -3.69
C ILE A 146 -15.08 14.42 -3.81
N ARG A 147 -15.55 14.19 -5.03
CA ARG A 147 -16.55 13.16 -5.32
C ARG A 147 -15.97 11.77 -5.06
N ILE A 148 -16.73 10.97 -4.31
CA ILE A 148 -16.45 9.56 -4.08
C ILE A 148 -17.55 8.68 -4.68
N PRO A 149 -17.29 7.38 -4.90
CA PRO A 149 -18.35 6.43 -5.26
C PRO A 149 -19.48 6.43 -4.23
N LYS A 150 -20.73 6.28 -4.68
CA LYS A 150 -21.88 6.16 -3.77
C LYS A 150 -21.72 4.92 -2.88
N ILE A 151 -21.84 5.10 -1.57
CA ILE A 151 -21.84 3.99 -0.61
C ILE A 151 -23.29 3.55 -0.35
N PHE A 152 -23.59 2.26 -0.52
CA PHE A 152 -24.87 1.67 -0.19
C PHE A 152 -24.85 1.17 1.26
N LYS A 153 -25.77 1.67 2.09
CA LYS A 153 -25.87 1.29 3.50
C LYS A 153 -26.39 -0.15 3.70
N SER A 154 -27.03 -0.71 2.69
CA SER A 154 -27.62 -2.05 2.73
C SER A 154 -27.64 -2.65 1.33
N PRO A 155 -27.48 -3.98 1.20
CA PRO A 155 -27.61 -4.65 -0.09
C PRO A 155 -28.94 -4.40 -0.81
N LYS A 156 -30.03 -4.17 -0.06
CA LYS A 156 -31.37 -3.85 -0.61
C LYS A 156 -31.42 -2.51 -1.33
N GLN A 157 -30.43 -1.64 -1.13
CA GLN A 157 -30.35 -0.33 -1.78
C GLN A 157 -29.59 -0.37 -3.12
N ILE A 158 -29.05 -1.52 -3.51
CA ILE A 158 -28.35 -1.68 -4.79
C ILE A 158 -29.35 -1.50 -5.92
N ASN A 159 -29.16 -0.44 -6.68
CA ASN A 159 -30.03 -0.06 -7.81
C ASN A 159 -29.22 0.28 -9.08
N LYS A 160 -27.93 -0.01 -9.08
CA LYS A 160 -26.97 0.11 -10.17
C LYS A 160 -25.79 -0.79 -9.92
N LEU A 161 -24.89 -0.92 -10.89
CA LEU A 161 -23.69 -1.74 -10.74
C LEU A 161 -22.87 -1.29 -9.52
N ALA A 162 -22.66 -2.22 -8.61
CA ALA A 162 -21.93 -2.04 -7.36
C ALA A 162 -20.84 -3.09 -7.22
N ILE A 163 -19.80 -2.74 -6.52
CA ILE A 163 -18.75 -3.66 -6.05
C ILE A 163 -18.93 -3.88 -4.54
N VAL A 164 -18.99 -5.13 -4.15
CA VAL A 164 -19.05 -5.57 -2.76
C VAL A 164 -17.65 -5.97 -2.34
N LYS A 165 -17.03 -5.18 -1.48
CA LYS A 165 -15.66 -5.38 -0.97
C LYS A 165 -15.73 -6.04 0.38
N VAL A 166 -15.51 -7.35 0.40
CA VAL A 166 -15.56 -8.14 1.63
C VAL A 166 -14.24 -7.99 2.39
N ALA A 167 -14.32 -7.79 3.71
CA ALA A 167 -13.14 -7.77 4.56
C ALA A 167 -12.50 -9.16 4.60
N GLU A 168 -11.21 -9.26 4.33
CA GLU A 168 -10.51 -10.54 4.29
C GLU A 168 -10.33 -11.12 5.70
N ALA A 169 -10.87 -12.30 5.94
CA ALA A 169 -10.63 -13.04 7.17
C ALA A 169 -9.31 -13.84 7.13
N LYS A 170 -8.83 -14.23 5.94
CA LYS A 170 -7.55 -14.92 5.72
C LYS A 170 -6.92 -14.41 4.44
N ARG A 171 -5.74 -13.82 4.54
CA ARG A 171 -4.95 -13.37 3.39
C ARG A 171 -4.24 -14.55 2.75
N GLU A 172 -4.93 -15.25 1.88
CA GLU A 172 -4.30 -16.04 0.85
C GLU A 172 -4.80 -15.48 -0.49
N TYR A 173 -4.02 -14.63 -1.11
CA TYR A 173 -4.24 -14.08 -2.46
C TYR A 173 -5.61 -13.44 -2.72
N GLU A 174 -5.64 -12.12 -2.84
CA GLU A 174 -6.72 -11.27 -3.35
C GLU A 174 -7.84 -10.90 -2.36
N ARG A 175 -8.16 -9.60 -2.41
CA ARG A 175 -9.33 -9.05 -1.72
C ARG A 175 -10.58 -9.70 -2.29
N ALA A 176 -11.32 -10.43 -1.47
CA ALA A 176 -12.59 -11.00 -1.88
C ALA A 176 -13.57 -9.86 -2.24
N PHE A 177 -13.90 -9.73 -3.52
CA PHE A 177 -14.91 -8.79 -3.99
C PHE A 177 -15.77 -9.47 -5.06
N PHE A 178 -16.99 -8.99 -5.19
CA PHE A 178 -17.87 -9.40 -6.28
C PHE A 178 -18.76 -8.22 -6.70
N PHE A 179 -19.30 -8.31 -7.92
CA PHE A 179 -20.19 -7.28 -8.46
C PHE A 179 -21.65 -7.68 -8.28
N ALA A 180 -22.51 -6.70 -8.03
CA ALA A 180 -23.95 -6.86 -8.00
C ALA A 180 -24.61 -5.60 -8.56
N ASP A 181 -25.70 -5.78 -9.30
CA ASP A 181 -26.54 -4.71 -9.90
C ASP A 181 -27.91 -4.62 -9.24
N SER A 182 -28.26 -5.62 -8.43
CA SER A 182 -29.52 -5.76 -7.73
C SER A 182 -29.36 -6.54 -6.42
N TYR A 183 -30.36 -6.49 -5.56
CA TYR A 183 -30.37 -7.29 -4.33
C TYR A 183 -30.38 -8.80 -4.61
N GLU A 184 -31.13 -9.23 -5.62
CA GLU A 184 -31.24 -10.63 -6.03
C GLU A 184 -29.87 -11.16 -6.49
N ASN A 185 -29.17 -10.37 -7.31
CA ASN A 185 -27.82 -10.70 -7.78
C ASN A 185 -26.81 -10.75 -6.62
N TYR A 186 -26.89 -9.78 -5.70
CA TYR A 186 -26.09 -9.78 -4.47
C TYR A 186 -26.30 -11.06 -3.67
N LYS A 187 -27.59 -11.44 -3.40
CA LYS A 187 -27.95 -12.62 -2.63
C LYS A 187 -27.38 -13.88 -3.26
N ARG A 188 -27.66 -14.09 -4.54
CA ARG A 188 -27.19 -15.27 -5.28
C ARG A 188 -25.66 -15.41 -5.22
N LYS A 189 -24.91 -14.34 -5.51
CA LYS A 189 -23.45 -14.37 -5.51
C LYS A 189 -22.85 -14.55 -4.12
N SER A 190 -23.39 -13.86 -3.12
CA SER A 190 -22.90 -14.01 -1.74
C SER A 190 -23.14 -15.42 -1.18
N GLU A 191 -24.30 -16.02 -1.44
CA GLU A 191 -24.59 -17.42 -1.07
C GLU A 191 -23.64 -18.41 -1.77
N GLU A 192 -23.35 -18.20 -3.04
CA GLU A 192 -22.38 -19.03 -3.78
C GLU A 192 -20.98 -18.94 -3.17
N LEU A 193 -20.49 -17.74 -2.86
CA LEU A 193 -19.17 -17.52 -2.27
C LEU A 193 -19.06 -18.09 -0.84
N LEU A 194 -20.13 -17.96 -0.04
CA LEU A 194 -20.24 -18.58 1.28
C LEU A 194 -20.21 -20.12 1.18
N LYS A 195 -20.98 -20.71 0.26
CA LYS A 195 -21.00 -22.16 0.02
C LYS A 195 -19.62 -22.69 -0.40
N LYS A 196 -18.89 -21.92 -1.23
CA LYS A 196 -17.52 -22.23 -1.64
C LYS A 196 -16.47 -21.94 -0.56
N LYS A 197 -16.87 -21.41 0.59
CA LYS A 197 -15.98 -20.98 1.70
C LYS A 197 -14.90 -19.94 1.28
N ILE A 198 -15.17 -19.18 0.23
CA ILE A 198 -14.30 -18.09 -0.23
C ILE A 198 -14.40 -16.89 0.70
N ILE A 199 -15.59 -16.62 1.24
CA ILE A 199 -15.85 -15.59 2.22
C ILE A 199 -16.55 -16.17 3.45
N THR A 200 -16.46 -15.47 4.59
CA THR A 200 -17.22 -15.80 5.80
C THR A 200 -18.43 -14.89 5.96
N LYS A 201 -19.41 -15.31 6.76
CA LYS A 201 -20.59 -14.52 7.06
C LYS A 201 -20.23 -13.24 7.82
N GLU A 202 -19.29 -13.34 8.75
CA GLU A 202 -18.78 -12.20 9.52
C GLU A 202 -18.10 -11.16 8.60
N ALA A 203 -17.28 -11.63 7.65
CA ALA A 203 -16.62 -10.76 6.70
C ALA A 203 -17.61 -10.09 5.74
N LEU A 204 -18.64 -10.83 5.29
CA LEU A 204 -19.70 -10.30 4.45
C LEU A 204 -20.55 -9.24 5.18
N ASN A 205 -20.83 -9.42 6.46
CA ASN A 205 -21.56 -8.44 7.28
C ASN A 205 -20.79 -7.11 7.45
N LYS A 206 -19.48 -7.15 7.34
CA LYS A 206 -18.59 -5.97 7.38
C LYS A 206 -18.23 -5.44 6.00
N ALA A 207 -18.78 -6.03 4.95
CA ALA A 207 -18.45 -5.64 3.58
C ALA A 207 -18.90 -4.21 3.29
N VAL A 208 -18.06 -3.48 2.58
CA VAL A 208 -18.41 -2.17 2.01
C VAL A 208 -19.02 -2.40 0.63
N ILE A 209 -20.21 -1.85 0.42
CA ILE A 209 -20.90 -1.90 -0.87
C ILE A 209 -20.85 -0.51 -1.47
N GLU A 210 -20.18 -0.36 -2.59
CA GLU A 210 -20.03 0.95 -3.25
C GLU A 210 -20.38 0.86 -4.74
N GLU A 211 -20.78 1.97 -5.30
CA GLU A 211 -20.97 2.12 -6.75
C GLU A 211 -19.71 1.71 -7.49
N TYR A 212 -19.85 0.87 -8.51
CA TYR A 212 -18.75 0.61 -9.42
C TYR A 212 -18.74 1.67 -10.51
N VAL A 213 -17.78 2.57 -10.43
CA VAL A 213 -17.61 3.64 -11.43
C VAL A 213 -16.90 3.05 -12.64
N ILE A 214 -17.59 3.04 -13.79
CA ILE A 214 -17.01 2.60 -15.06
C ILE A 214 -16.27 3.78 -15.67
N GLY A 215 -15.01 3.57 -16.06
CA GLY A 215 -14.18 4.59 -16.69
C GLY A 215 -12.73 4.17 -16.78
N ALA A 216 -11.88 5.02 -17.35
CA ALA A 216 -10.44 4.85 -17.33
C ALA A 216 -9.91 5.09 -15.91
N GLN A 217 -9.11 4.15 -15.43
CA GLN A 217 -8.45 4.28 -14.12
C GLN A 217 -7.08 4.89 -14.32
N ILE A 218 -6.88 6.09 -13.79
CA ILE A 218 -5.61 6.80 -13.82
C ILE A 218 -5.30 7.22 -12.38
N ASN A 219 -4.09 6.94 -11.93
CA ASN A 219 -3.57 7.46 -10.68
C ASN A 219 -2.90 8.81 -10.94
N PHE A 220 -3.23 9.80 -10.13
CA PHE A 220 -2.54 11.07 -10.05
C PHE A 220 -1.68 11.03 -8.79
N ASN A 221 -0.37 11.12 -8.96
CA ASN A 221 0.59 11.03 -7.87
C ASN A 221 0.98 12.44 -7.42
N TYR A 222 0.70 12.76 -6.17
CA TYR A 222 1.01 14.06 -5.58
C TYR A 222 2.02 13.93 -4.46
N PHE A 223 2.86 14.93 -4.33
CA PHE A 223 3.72 15.14 -3.19
C PHE A 223 3.38 16.46 -2.53
N TYR A 224 3.12 16.44 -1.23
CA TYR A 224 2.94 17.65 -0.43
C TYR A 224 4.25 17.96 0.30
N SER A 225 4.83 19.12 -0.02
CA SER A 225 6.00 19.67 0.66
C SER A 225 5.57 20.48 1.88
N ALA A 226 5.74 19.91 3.06
CA ALA A 226 5.47 20.64 4.32
C ALA A 226 6.46 21.80 4.58
N LEU A 227 7.59 21.86 3.87
CA LEU A 227 8.55 22.94 3.97
C LEU A 227 8.09 24.19 3.20
N ASN A 228 7.50 23.95 2.02
CA ASN A 228 7.11 25.02 1.11
C ASN A 228 5.60 25.30 1.14
N ASP A 229 4.84 24.45 1.85
CA ASP A 229 3.36 24.46 1.85
C ASP A 229 2.78 24.33 0.43
N GLU A 230 3.40 23.47 -0.39
CA GLU A 230 3.06 23.27 -1.79
C GLU A 230 2.66 21.83 -2.08
N LEU A 231 1.69 21.69 -2.99
CA LEU A 231 1.26 20.41 -3.54
C LEU A 231 1.76 20.27 -4.98
N GLU A 232 2.66 19.34 -5.20
CA GLU A 232 3.25 19.07 -6.51
C GLU A 232 2.59 17.85 -7.16
N LEU A 233 2.23 17.95 -8.45
CA LEU A 233 1.83 16.81 -9.26
C LEU A 233 3.09 16.10 -9.78
N MET A 234 3.38 14.91 -9.27
CA MET A 234 4.55 14.12 -9.65
C MET A 234 4.38 13.37 -10.97
N GLY A 235 3.15 13.24 -11.45
CA GLY A 235 2.81 12.55 -12.68
C GLY A 235 1.60 11.65 -12.54
N THR A 236 1.31 10.92 -13.61
CA THR A 236 0.19 9.98 -13.68
C THR A 236 0.68 8.58 -14.04
N ASP A 237 -0.06 7.57 -13.62
CA ASP A 237 0.18 6.19 -13.99
C ASP A 237 -1.10 5.37 -14.09
N THR A 238 -1.02 4.25 -14.80
CA THR A 238 -2.03 3.20 -14.81
C THR A 238 -1.46 1.92 -14.21
N ARG A 239 -2.35 1.08 -13.65
CA ARG A 239 -1.93 -0.19 -13.06
C ARG A 239 -2.27 -1.35 -13.98
N ARG A 240 -1.26 -2.14 -14.33
CA ARG A 240 -1.45 -3.42 -15.02
C ARG A 240 -1.60 -4.53 -13.99
N GLN A 241 -2.71 -5.28 -14.04
CA GLN A 241 -3.02 -6.33 -13.07
C GLN A 241 -3.31 -7.69 -13.71
N THR A 242 -3.71 -7.72 -14.95
CA THR A 242 -4.13 -8.95 -15.64
C THR A 242 -3.57 -9.05 -17.04
N ASN A 243 -3.62 -10.25 -17.62
CA ASN A 243 -3.28 -10.44 -19.04
C ASN A 243 -4.31 -9.78 -20.00
N LEU A 244 -5.47 -9.32 -19.48
CA LEU A 244 -6.44 -8.54 -20.24
C LEU A 244 -5.88 -7.17 -20.65
N ASP A 245 -4.96 -6.61 -19.87
CA ASP A 245 -4.32 -5.32 -20.20
C ASP A 245 -3.66 -5.33 -21.58
N GLY A 246 -3.24 -6.50 -22.06
CA GLY A 246 -2.65 -6.66 -23.40
C GLY A 246 -3.63 -6.43 -24.54
N ILE A 247 -4.93 -6.55 -24.31
CA ILE A 247 -5.96 -6.38 -25.35
C ILE A 247 -6.67 -5.02 -25.31
N LEU A 248 -6.42 -4.21 -24.27
CA LEU A 248 -7.10 -2.91 -24.10
C LEU A 248 -6.83 -1.91 -25.24
N ARG A 249 -5.75 -2.11 -26.00
CA ARG A 249 -5.40 -1.28 -27.17
C ARG A 249 -6.09 -1.72 -28.46
N LEU A 250 -6.76 -2.85 -28.46
CA LEU A 250 -7.51 -3.33 -29.63
C LEU A 250 -8.82 -2.57 -29.76
N PRO A 251 -9.38 -2.45 -30.97
CA PRO A 251 -10.77 -2.00 -31.15
C PRO A 251 -11.74 -2.88 -30.36
N ALA A 252 -12.85 -2.31 -29.87
CA ALA A 252 -13.79 -2.99 -28.98
C ALA A 252 -14.30 -4.35 -29.52
N THR A 253 -14.57 -4.42 -30.82
CA THR A 253 -14.99 -5.66 -31.51
C THR A 253 -13.94 -6.73 -31.42
N GLU A 254 -12.67 -6.38 -31.64
CA GLU A 254 -11.53 -7.31 -31.56
C GLU A 254 -11.28 -7.76 -30.13
N GLN A 255 -11.48 -6.88 -29.13
CA GLN A 255 -11.39 -7.28 -27.73
C GLN A 255 -12.38 -8.39 -27.40
N LEU A 256 -13.63 -8.27 -27.86
CA LEU A 256 -14.66 -9.29 -27.67
C LEU A 256 -14.31 -10.63 -28.34
N GLU A 257 -13.71 -10.58 -29.52
CA GLU A 257 -13.25 -11.80 -30.20
C GLU A 257 -12.11 -12.48 -29.43
N VAL A 258 -11.09 -11.75 -29.02
CA VAL A 258 -9.94 -12.28 -28.28
C VAL A 258 -10.36 -12.84 -26.93
N LEU A 259 -11.34 -12.24 -26.24
CA LEU A 259 -11.84 -12.71 -24.95
C LEU A 259 -12.47 -14.11 -25.02
N LYS A 260 -12.90 -14.58 -26.17
CA LYS A 260 -13.40 -15.96 -26.35
C LYS A 260 -12.29 -17.01 -26.15
N TYR A 261 -11.04 -16.64 -26.39
CA TYR A 261 -9.88 -17.53 -26.33
C TYR A 261 -8.98 -17.24 -25.13
N LEU A 262 -9.06 -16.04 -24.56
CA LEU A 262 -8.21 -15.59 -23.47
C LEU A 262 -8.84 -15.95 -22.12
N LYS A 263 -8.17 -16.82 -21.34
CA LYS A 263 -8.51 -17.03 -19.94
C LYS A 263 -7.89 -15.88 -19.10
N PRO A 264 -8.70 -15.04 -18.42
CA PRO A 264 -8.17 -14.01 -17.55
C PRO A 264 -7.25 -14.62 -16.47
N LYS A 265 -6.07 -14.07 -16.33
CA LYS A 265 -5.11 -14.45 -15.29
C LYS A 265 -4.59 -13.19 -14.63
N LEU A 266 -4.40 -13.26 -13.32
CA LEU A 266 -3.61 -12.28 -12.63
C LEU A 266 -2.17 -12.36 -13.13
N ILE A 267 -1.60 -11.23 -13.46
CA ILE A 267 -0.18 -11.05 -13.70
C ILE A 267 0.37 -10.12 -12.64
N GLU A 268 1.66 -9.94 -12.63
CA GLU A 268 2.29 -9.04 -11.69
C GLU A 268 1.67 -7.63 -11.76
N THR A 269 1.43 -7.04 -10.60
CA THR A 269 0.92 -5.69 -10.50
C THR A 269 2.05 -4.71 -10.77
N GLY A 270 1.91 -3.92 -11.83
CA GLY A 270 2.87 -2.88 -12.19
C GLY A 270 2.20 -1.54 -12.45
N HIS A 271 2.91 -0.46 -12.19
CA HIS A 271 2.53 0.88 -12.58
C HIS A 271 3.23 1.24 -13.89
N ILE A 272 2.50 1.81 -14.81
CA ILE A 272 3.01 2.25 -16.12
C ILE A 272 2.72 3.74 -16.21
N ALA A 273 3.79 4.55 -16.35
CA ALA A 273 3.66 5.98 -16.57
C ALA A 273 2.91 6.28 -17.87
N VAL A 274 2.03 7.25 -17.85
CA VAL A 274 1.20 7.72 -18.96
C VAL A 274 1.27 9.24 -19.07
#